data_cf90813bd0c7327b3776b786682d2a8e
#
_entry.id   cf90813bd0c7327b3776b786682d2a8e
#
_cell.length_a   1.000
_cell.length_b   1.000
_cell.length_c   1.000
_cell.angle_alpha   90.00
_cell.angle_beta   90.00
_cell.angle_gamma   90.00
#
_symmetry.space_group_name_H-M   'P 1'
#
loop_
_entity.id
_entity.type
_entity.pdbx_description
1 polymer ?
#
loop_
_entity_poly.entity_id
_entity_poly.type
_entity_poly.pdbx_seq_one_letter_code
_entity_poly.pdbx_strand_id
1 'polypeptide(L)'
;MGGELLASSLIQSVEEKGRSGVHNFQTFCSEGDQRNPGTAADTVVKRSIKRPPPTSGNFSLCEGNESVSKNTPVSIFSGLKRMLGAMLFHGEGPGDGGKRKLCLLSLLLVGFWGCVTSHWNPVGDICTAKPRDIPVNPMCIYRHPEKKPSEDEGLEPKKVPELTNPRVWELSEANSHFATEFYKQLADSKDNNDNIFMSPLSISTAFAMTKLGACNNTLKQLMEVFKFDTISEKTSDQIHFFFAKLNCRLYRKANKSSELVAANRLFGEKSLTFNETYQDISEVVYGAKLQPLDFRGNPELSRMTINDWVANKTEGLITNVIPEKAITDLTVLVLVNTIYFKGLWKSKFSPENTKKELFHKADGKQCSAFMMYQENKFRYSHVRGSSQVEVLELPYKGDDITMVLILPKPDKPLEKVERDLTPDILREWLESLEETLLAVHVPRFRIEDNFSVKDNLQQMGLDDLFIPERAKLPGIIAEGQGDFFVSDAFHKAFLEVNEEGSEAAASTAVVISGRSLIFNRVTFKANRPFLVLIREAALNTIIFMGRISNPCVN
;
A
#
# COMPACT_ATOMS: atom_id res chain seq x y z
N MET A 1 -49.34 45.73 8.10
CA MET A 1 -48.87 46.40 9.31
C MET A 1 -47.54 45.77 9.56
N GLY A 2 -46.50 46.27 9.17
CA GLY A 2 -45.75 47.46 9.57
C GLY A 2 -44.58 46.95 10.39
N GLY A 3 -43.38 47.18 10.13
CA GLY A 3 -42.47 48.03 9.46
C GLY A 3 -41.05 47.58 9.84
N GLU A 4 -40.11 47.46 8.91
CA GLU A 4 -39.18 48.57 8.58
C GLU A 4 -38.39 49.05 9.81
N LEU A 5 -37.12 49.24 9.80
CA LEU A 5 -36.06 49.80 8.98
C LEU A 5 -34.81 49.92 9.88
N LEU A 6 -33.72 49.91 9.45
CA LEU A 6 -32.60 50.71 8.91
C LEU A 6 -31.35 50.47 9.76
N ALA A 7 -30.22 50.45 9.30
CA ALA A 7 -29.36 51.00 8.27
C ALA A 7 -27.93 50.96 8.85
N SER A 8 -26.97 50.48 8.17
CA SER A 8 -26.00 51.10 7.24
C SER A 8 -24.99 52.08 7.85
N SER A 9 -23.75 51.78 7.46
CA SER A 9 -22.65 52.71 7.07
C SER A 9 -21.76 53.26 8.18
N LEU A 10 -20.47 53.28 8.00
CA LEU A 10 -19.54 54.16 7.28
C LEU A 10 -18.11 53.65 7.55
N ILE A 11 -17.30 53.28 6.61
CA ILE A 11 -16.50 54.02 5.60
C ILE A 11 -15.37 54.87 6.19
N GLN A 12 -14.19 54.58 5.62
CA GLN A 12 -13.03 55.43 5.28
C GLN A 12 -12.01 55.81 6.35
N SER A 13 -10.82 55.31 6.13
CA SER A 13 -9.61 55.97 5.60
C SER A 13 -8.91 56.94 6.57
N VAL A 14 -7.63 56.74 6.70
CA VAL A 14 -6.59 57.79 6.50
C VAL A 14 -5.23 57.12 6.26
N GLU A 15 -4.64 57.54 5.17
CA GLU A 15 -3.27 57.41 4.73
C GLU A 15 -2.30 58.23 5.58
N GLU A 16 -1.04 57.84 5.41
CA GLU A 16 0.18 58.64 5.29
C GLU A 16 1.10 58.85 6.50
N LYS A 17 2.34 58.53 6.12
CA LYS A 17 3.62 59.21 6.40
C LYS A 17 4.46 58.81 7.59
N GLY A 18 5.65 58.42 7.19
CA GLY A 18 6.87 58.94 7.74
C GLY A 18 8.10 58.03 7.76
N ARG A 19 8.81 58.02 6.69
CA ARG A 19 10.26 58.11 6.44
C ARG A 19 11.26 57.89 7.59
N SER A 20 12.24 57.09 7.23
CA SER A 20 13.72 57.28 7.25
C SER A 20 14.52 56.53 8.31
N GLY A 21 15.56 55.89 7.82
CA GLY A 21 16.68 55.34 8.61
C GLY A 21 17.52 54.36 7.84
N VAL A 22 18.31 54.87 6.89
CA VAL A 22 19.37 54.18 6.17
C VAL A 22 20.56 54.00 7.09
N HIS A 23 21.18 52.81 7.10
CA HIS A 23 22.63 52.70 7.24
C HIS A 23 23.17 51.50 6.42
N ASN A 24 23.95 51.86 5.45
CA ASN A 24 24.91 51.07 4.68
C ASN A 24 25.99 50.45 5.55
N PHE A 25 26.48 49.26 5.16
CA PHE A 25 27.90 49.03 5.08
C PHE A 25 28.23 48.20 3.85
N GLN A 26 29.04 48.85 2.99
CA GLN A 26 29.74 48.40 1.79
C GLN A 26 30.86 47.41 2.17
N THR A 27 31.09 46.40 1.40
CA THR A 27 32.05 46.29 0.24
C THR A 27 33.45 45.83 0.62
N PHE A 28 33.88 44.76 0.00
CA PHE A 28 35.21 44.73 -0.65
C PHE A 28 35.21 43.74 -1.80
N CYS A 29 35.37 44.30 -3.01
CA CYS A 29 35.80 43.64 -4.24
C CYS A 29 37.31 43.68 -4.36
N SER A 30 37.91 42.73 -5.09
CA SER A 30 39.09 42.94 -5.98
C SER A 30 39.03 41.86 -7.07
N GLU A 31 38.73 42.16 -8.25
CA GLU A 31 39.37 42.68 -9.47
C GLU A 31 40.66 41.96 -9.87
N GLY A 32 40.68 41.59 -11.15
CA GLY A 32 41.78 41.47 -12.06
C GLY A 32 41.78 40.14 -12.84
N ASP A 33 41.90 40.01 -14.11
CA ASP A 33 41.90 40.90 -15.28
C ASP A 33 41.76 39.99 -16.53
N GLN A 34 41.36 40.60 -17.60
CA GLN A 34 41.09 40.11 -18.96
C GLN A 34 42.30 39.47 -19.65
N ARG A 35 42.08 38.49 -20.53
CA ARG A 35 42.41 38.55 -21.97
C ARG A 35 42.10 37.25 -22.72
N ASN A 36 41.32 37.35 -23.76
CA ASN A 36 41.22 36.49 -24.96
C ASN A 36 42.11 37.16 -26.08
N PRO A 37 42.38 36.58 -27.26
CA PRO A 37 41.99 35.27 -27.87
C PRO A 37 43.15 34.60 -28.67
N GLY A 38 42.92 33.41 -29.26
CA GLY A 38 43.75 32.92 -30.36
C GLY A 38 43.70 31.41 -30.63
N THR A 39 42.93 31.05 -31.58
CA THR A 39 43.05 30.02 -32.64
C THR A 39 44.09 28.90 -32.56
N ALA A 40 43.61 27.73 -32.93
CA ALA A 40 44.15 26.71 -33.86
C ALA A 40 44.56 25.35 -33.29
N ALA A 41 43.82 24.37 -33.75
CA ALA A 41 44.18 23.11 -34.43
C ALA A 41 44.95 21.99 -33.70
N ASP A 42 44.31 20.83 -33.77
CA ASP A 42 44.86 19.48 -33.97
C ASP A 42 45.89 18.89 -33.00
N THR A 43 45.55 17.84 -32.31
CA THR A 43 46.13 16.52 -32.59
C THR A 43 45.49 15.43 -31.67
N VAL A 44 44.98 14.42 -32.32
CA VAL A 44 44.49 13.14 -31.76
C VAL A 44 45.65 12.34 -31.16
N VAL A 45 45.55 11.93 -29.90
CA VAL A 45 46.34 10.80 -29.39
C VAL A 45 45.45 9.82 -28.67
N LYS A 46 45.12 8.71 -29.35
CA LYS A 46 44.57 7.48 -28.79
C LYS A 46 45.61 6.82 -27.90
N ARG A 47 45.32 6.62 -26.64
CA ARG A 47 46.00 5.61 -25.81
C ARG A 47 45.07 4.44 -25.53
N SER A 48 45.38 3.36 -26.24
CA SER A 48 44.88 2.00 -26.09
C SER A 48 45.50 1.37 -24.83
N ILE A 49 44.71 0.95 -23.88
CA ILE A 49 45.15 0.09 -22.78
C ILE A 49 44.67 -1.34 -23.08
N LYS A 50 45.66 -2.21 -23.37
CA LYS A 50 45.54 -3.65 -23.61
C LYS A 50 45.19 -4.36 -22.31
N ARG A 51 44.19 -5.25 -22.35
CA ARG A 51 43.98 -6.32 -21.36
C ARG A 51 44.87 -7.53 -21.72
N PRO A 52 45.40 -8.24 -20.73
CA PRO A 52 46.09 -9.52 -20.99
C PRO A 52 45.06 -10.69 -21.13
N PRO A 53 45.43 -11.75 -21.85
CA PRO A 53 44.56 -12.87 -22.16
C PRO A 53 44.45 -13.89 -20.99
N PRO A 54 43.38 -14.73 -20.96
CA PRO A 54 43.20 -15.77 -19.94
C PRO A 54 44.07 -17.00 -20.26
N THR A 55 44.73 -17.51 -19.24
CA THR A 55 45.44 -18.80 -19.26
C THR A 55 44.43 -19.91 -19.01
N SER A 56 44.44 -20.86 -19.93
CA SER A 56 43.79 -22.14 -19.84
C SER A 56 44.45 -23.07 -18.80
N GLY A 57 43.69 -23.62 -17.93
CA GLY A 57 44.10 -24.70 -17.04
C GLY A 57 42.94 -25.69 -16.85
N ASN A 58 43.05 -26.81 -17.52
CA ASN A 58 42.22 -27.98 -17.31
C ASN A 58 42.41 -28.52 -15.90
N PHE A 59 41.34 -28.77 -15.17
CA PHE A 59 41.28 -29.87 -14.19
C PHE A 59 39.90 -30.52 -14.17
N SER A 60 39.95 -31.81 -14.08
CA SER A 60 38.97 -32.87 -14.25
C SER A 60 37.84 -32.89 -13.23
N LEU A 61 36.75 -33.44 -13.71
CA LEU A 61 35.57 -33.93 -13.00
C LEU A 61 35.86 -34.60 -11.65
N CYS A 62 35.09 -34.18 -10.62
CA CYS A 62 34.62 -35.06 -9.57
C CYS A 62 33.14 -34.79 -9.33
N GLU A 63 32.32 -35.78 -9.65
CA GLU A 63 30.93 -35.86 -9.21
C GLU A 63 30.89 -35.97 -7.68
N GLY A 64 30.09 -35.12 -7.07
CA GLY A 64 29.76 -35.15 -5.65
C GLY A 64 28.35 -34.67 -5.44
N ASN A 65 27.42 -35.59 -5.34
CA ASN A 65 26.09 -35.35 -4.79
C ASN A 65 26.21 -34.75 -3.38
N GLU A 66 25.72 -33.56 -3.18
CA GLU A 66 25.43 -33.09 -1.82
C GLU A 66 24.02 -32.54 -1.71
N SER A 67 23.32 -33.23 -0.90
CA SER A 67 22.02 -33.02 -0.32
C SER A 67 21.91 -31.71 0.44
N VAL A 68 20.78 -31.08 0.26
CA VAL A 68 20.29 -29.91 0.99
C VAL A 68 20.43 -30.12 2.51
N SER A 69 21.29 -29.34 3.15
CA SER A 69 21.45 -29.25 4.58
C SER A 69 20.31 -28.41 5.19
N LYS A 70 19.39 -29.07 5.86
CA LYS A 70 18.45 -28.48 6.81
C LYS A 70 19.23 -28.06 8.06
N ASN A 71 19.44 -26.81 8.29
CA ASN A 71 19.92 -26.28 9.57
C ASN A 71 18.83 -26.42 10.64
N THR A 72 18.95 -27.45 11.45
CA THR A 72 18.27 -27.59 12.74
C THR A 72 19.29 -27.33 13.86
N PRO A 73 18.94 -26.60 14.91
CA PRO A 73 19.87 -26.36 16.03
C PRO A 73 19.93 -27.58 16.94
N VAL A 74 20.90 -28.45 16.71
CA VAL A 74 21.16 -29.63 17.51
C VAL A 74 22.45 -29.41 18.32
N SER A 75 22.48 -28.42 19.21
CA SER A 75 23.63 -28.31 20.11
C SER A 75 23.29 -28.13 21.60
N ILE A 76 22.02 -27.96 21.97
CA ILE A 76 21.63 -27.80 23.38
C ILE A 76 21.27 -29.16 24.03
N PHE A 77 20.79 -30.13 23.25
CA PHE A 77 20.40 -31.45 23.78
C PHE A 77 21.55 -32.38 24.14
N SER A 78 22.72 -32.23 23.51
CA SER A 78 23.89 -33.08 23.83
C SER A 78 24.60 -32.67 25.14
N GLY A 79 24.52 -31.40 25.52
CA GLY A 79 25.05 -30.88 26.79
C GLY A 79 24.25 -31.36 28.02
N LEU A 80 22.94 -31.36 27.92
CA LEU A 80 22.04 -31.79 29.01
C LEU A 80 22.09 -33.31 29.25
N LYS A 81 22.25 -34.13 28.20
CA LYS A 81 22.40 -35.58 28.35
C LYS A 81 23.70 -35.97 29.06
N ARG A 82 24.79 -35.19 28.92
CA ARG A 82 26.06 -35.43 29.64
C ARG A 82 25.99 -34.96 31.07
N MET A 83 25.26 -33.87 31.40
CA MET A 83 25.06 -33.41 32.79
C MET A 83 24.13 -34.36 33.56
N LEU A 84 23.06 -34.85 32.99
CA LEU A 84 22.16 -35.83 33.65
C LEU A 84 22.85 -37.20 33.84
N GLY A 85 23.73 -37.61 32.93
CA GLY A 85 24.53 -38.83 33.10
C GLY A 85 25.58 -38.76 34.21
N ALA A 86 26.15 -37.58 34.46
CA ALA A 86 27.16 -37.41 35.53
C ALA A 86 26.55 -37.33 36.92
N MET A 87 25.27 -36.94 37.06
CA MET A 87 24.57 -36.91 38.36
C MET A 87 23.97 -38.24 38.82
N LEU A 88 23.94 -39.24 37.94
CA LEU A 88 23.37 -40.57 38.25
C LEU A 88 24.41 -41.61 38.72
N PHE A 89 25.73 -41.30 38.67
CA PHE A 89 26.80 -42.30 38.97
C PHE A 89 27.65 -42.02 40.21
N HIS A 90 27.33 -41.01 41.03
CA HIS A 90 28.04 -40.83 42.32
C HIS A 90 27.05 -40.64 43.45
N GLY A 91 26.77 -41.72 44.17
CA GLY A 91 25.99 -41.67 45.43
C GLY A 91 25.52 -43.05 45.86
N GLU A 92 26.46 -43.90 46.23
CA GLU A 92 26.16 -45.08 47.07
C GLU A 92 26.04 -44.63 48.52
N GLY A 93 24.80 -44.72 49.06
CA GLY A 93 24.50 -44.61 50.48
C GLY A 93 23.12 -45.23 50.77
N PRO A 94 22.98 -46.02 51.84
CA PRO A 94 21.81 -46.86 52.07
C PRO A 94 20.65 -46.08 52.68
N GLY A 95 19.56 -45.93 51.91
CA GLY A 95 18.33 -45.33 52.46
C GLY A 95 17.24 -45.20 51.41
N ASP A 96 16.24 -46.06 51.44
CA ASP A 96 15.16 -46.23 50.44
C ASP A 96 14.16 -45.09 50.35
N GLY A 97 14.28 -44.04 51.19
CA GLY A 97 13.40 -42.89 51.21
C GLY A 97 13.79 -41.72 50.28
N GLY A 98 15.11 -41.65 49.90
CA GLY A 98 15.64 -40.56 49.08
C GLY A 98 15.32 -40.66 47.59
N LYS A 99 15.25 -41.89 47.08
CA LYS A 99 15.00 -42.16 45.63
C LYS A 99 13.59 -41.80 45.19
N ARG A 100 12.57 -41.93 46.06
CA ARG A 100 11.19 -41.55 45.76
C ARG A 100 10.98 -40.02 45.77
N LYS A 101 11.71 -39.28 46.62
CA LYS A 101 11.65 -37.81 46.63
C LYS A 101 12.37 -37.17 45.44
N LEU A 102 13.47 -37.77 44.95
CA LEU A 102 14.19 -37.26 43.80
C LEU A 102 13.42 -37.50 42.48
N CYS A 103 12.76 -38.65 42.34
CA CYS A 103 11.89 -38.94 41.22
C CYS A 103 10.64 -38.06 41.17
N LEU A 104 10.06 -37.73 42.32
CA LEU A 104 8.92 -36.81 42.40
C LEU A 104 9.32 -35.36 42.06
N LEU A 105 10.49 -34.91 42.51
CA LEU A 105 11.01 -33.57 42.19
C LEU A 105 11.36 -33.44 40.67
N SER A 106 11.95 -34.47 40.07
CA SER A 106 12.23 -34.47 38.62
C SER A 106 10.95 -34.52 37.77
N LEU A 107 9.93 -35.27 38.21
CA LEU A 107 8.62 -35.28 37.54
C LEU A 107 7.85 -33.97 37.70
N LEU A 108 7.97 -33.30 38.87
CA LEU A 108 7.39 -31.96 39.07
C LEU A 108 8.15 -30.88 38.29
N LEU A 109 9.48 -30.95 38.17
CA LEU A 109 10.25 -30.02 37.33
C LEU A 109 10.00 -30.22 35.82
N VAL A 110 9.83 -31.48 35.36
CA VAL A 110 9.46 -31.76 33.97
C VAL A 110 7.99 -31.39 33.70
N GLY A 111 7.10 -31.59 34.69
CA GLY A 111 5.71 -31.15 34.59
C GLY A 111 5.55 -29.64 34.65
N PHE A 112 6.36 -28.95 35.46
CA PHE A 112 6.38 -27.47 35.53
C PHE A 112 6.99 -26.85 34.27
N TRP A 113 8.01 -27.47 33.68
CA TRP A 113 8.58 -27.04 32.39
C TRP A 113 7.65 -27.34 31.22
N GLY A 114 6.86 -28.39 31.26
CA GLY A 114 5.81 -28.68 30.28
C GLY A 114 4.61 -27.73 30.35
N CYS A 115 4.36 -27.07 31.50
CA CYS A 115 3.29 -26.11 31.67
C CYS A 115 3.68 -24.65 31.38
N VAL A 116 5.00 -24.33 31.36
CA VAL A 116 5.49 -22.95 31.19
C VAL A 116 5.91 -22.64 29.75
N THR A 117 5.97 -23.64 28.88
CA THR A 117 6.25 -23.41 27.45
C THR A 117 5.06 -23.83 26.59
N SER A 118 3.89 -23.22 26.79
CA SER A 118 2.98 -23.04 25.68
C SER A 118 3.58 -21.94 24.78
N HIS A 119 4.79 -22.15 24.29
CA HIS A 119 5.28 -21.38 23.17
C HIS A 119 4.35 -21.67 22.03
N TRP A 120 3.61 -20.64 21.62
CA TRP A 120 2.86 -20.61 20.41
C TRP A 120 3.76 -21.13 19.28
N ASN A 121 3.51 -22.34 18.79
CA ASN A 121 4.22 -22.86 17.63
C ASN A 121 3.84 -21.94 16.47
N PRO A 122 4.79 -21.23 15.84
CA PRO A 122 4.47 -20.39 14.71
C PRO A 122 3.69 -21.24 13.73
N VAL A 123 2.49 -20.78 13.40
CA VAL A 123 1.66 -21.37 12.37
C VAL A 123 2.57 -21.56 11.16
N GLY A 124 2.59 -22.76 10.60
CA GLY A 124 3.28 -23.01 9.34
C GLY A 124 2.90 -21.95 8.31
N ASP A 125 3.17 -22.10 7.07
CA ASP A 125 2.83 -21.07 6.08
C ASP A 125 1.36 -20.60 6.20
N ILE A 126 1.16 -19.33 6.56
CA ILE A 126 -0.16 -18.66 6.70
C ILE A 126 -1.04 -18.84 5.45
N CYS A 127 -0.41 -19.01 4.28
CA CYS A 127 -1.12 -19.18 3.02
C CYS A 127 -1.83 -20.54 2.92
N THR A 128 -1.33 -21.55 3.60
CA THR A 128 -1.93 -22.89 3.66
C THR A 128 -2.78 -23.10 4.92
N ALA A 129 -2.63 -22.25 5.93
CA ALA A 129 -3.34 -22.35 7.20
C ALA A 129 -4.88 -22.30 7.03
N LYS A 130 -5.59 -22.92 7.97
CA LYS A 130 -7.06 -22.83 8.12
C LYS A 130 -7.39 -21.82 9.23
N PRO A 131 -8.61 -21.28 9.30
CA PRO A 131 -9.00 -20.32 10.35
C PRO A 131 -8.70 -20.82 11.78
N ARG A 132 -8.90 -22.11 12.05
CA ARG A 132 -8.62 -22.74 13.35
C ARG A 132 -7.13 -22.81 13.72
N ASP A 133 -6.25 -22.71 12.73
CA ASP A 133 -4.80 -22.82 12.93
C ASP A 133 -4.20 -21.46 13.37
N ILE A 134 -4.98 -20.40 13.27
CA ILE A 134 -4.61 -19.06 13.68
C ILE A 134 -5.56 -18.66 14.79
N PRO A 135 -5.15 -18.76 16.06
CA PRO A 135 -5.95 -18.32 17.17
C PRO A 135 -6.00 -16.79 17.23
N VAL A 136 -6.70 -16.17 16.29
CA VAL A 136 -7.06 -14.76 16.41
C VAL A 136 -8.06 -14.69 17.54
N ASN A 137 -7.63 -14.19 18.69
CA ASN A 137 -8.48 -13.99 19.85
C ASN A 137 -8.51 -12.50 20.20
N PRO A 138 -9.26 -11.68 19.44
CA PRO A 138 -9.37 -10.26 19.71
C PRO A 138 -10.03 -10.04 21.06
N MET A 139 -9.63 -9.00 21.77
CA MET A 139 -10.20 -8.66 23.07
C MET A 139 -11.71 -8.35 22.97
N CYS A 140 -12.12 -7.75 21.87
CA CYS A 140 -13.52 -7.41 21.59
C CYS A 140 -13.97 -7.94 20.24
N ILE A 141 -15.19 -8.46 20.22
CA ILE A 141 -15.82 -8.99 19.00
C ILE A 141 -16.97 -8.05 18.60
N TYR A 142 -16.97 -7.61 17.35
CA TYR A 142 -18.08 -6.87 16.78
C TYR A 142 -19.23 -7.85 16.49
N ARG A 143 -20.41 -7.54 17.05
CA ARG A 143 -21.63 -8.28 16.75
C ARG A 143 -22.45 -7.48 15.77
N HIS A 144 -22.74 -8.07 14.61
CA HIS A 144 -23.66 -7.45 13.67
C HIS A 144 -25.01 -7.20 14.34
N PRO A 145 -25.61 -6.01 14.18
CA PRO A 145 -26.99 -5.80 14.50
C PRO A 145 -27.82 -6.88 13.79
N GLU A 146 -28.79 -7.49 14.48
CA GLU A 146 -29.69 -8.45 13.83
C GLU A 146 -30.26 -7.78 12.56
N LYS A 147 -29.93 -8.33 11.40
CA LYS A 147 -30.54 -7.89 10.14
C LYS A 147 -32.03 -8.16 10.27
N LYS A 148 -32.86 -7.12 10.39
CA LYS A 148 -34.28 -7.26 10.11
C LYS A 148 -34.38 -7.88 8.72
N PRO A 149 -35.28 -8.85 8.48
CA PRO A 149 -35.53 -9.35 7.15
C PRO A 149 -35.80 -8.14 6.25
N SER A 150 -34.83 -7.79 5.42
CA SER A 150 -34.99 -6.69 4.47
C SER A 150 -35.81 -7.21 3.29
N GLU A 151 -36.64 -6.36 2.74
CA GLU A 151 -37.46 -6.59 1.55
C GLU A 151 -36.61 -6.81 0.26
N ASP A 152 -35.31 -7.04 0.40
CA ASP A 152 -34.33 -7.29 -0.68
C ASP A 152 -34.25 -8.78 -1.12
N GLU A 153 -35.28 -9.59 -0.86
CA GLU A 153 -35.33 -11.01 -1.31
C GLU A 153 -35.45 -11.20 -2.84
N GLY A 154 -35.27 -10.16 -3.64
CA GLY A 154 -35.38 -10.21 -5.11
C GLY A 154 -34.07 -10.08 -5.90
N LEU A 155 -32.94 -9.79 -5.27
CA LEU A 155 -31.66 -9.68 -5.96
C LEU A 155 -31.02 -11.07 -6.15
N GLU A 156 -30.74 -11.43 -7.41
CA GLU A 156 -29.99 -12.65 -7.70
C GLU A 156 -28.69 -12.69 -6.90
N PRO A 157 -28.35 -13.85 -6.28
CA PRO A 157 -27.13 -13.95 -5.50
C PRO A 157 -25.92 -13.64 -6.37
N LYS A 158 -25.08 -12.69 -5.93
CA LYS A 158 -23.87 -12.29 -6.65
C LYS A 158 -23.01 -13.52 -6.92
N LYS A 159 -22.64 -13.71 -8.18
CA LYS A 159 -21.87 -14.88 -8.64
C LYS A 159 -20.42 -14.78 -8.14
N VAL A 160 -20.09 -15.57 -7.13
CA VAL A 160 -18.71 -15.70 -6.63
C VAL A 160 -17.85 -16.39 -7.69
N PRO A 161 -16.64 -15.90 -8.02
CA PRO A 161 -15.74 -16.56 -8.96
C PRO A 161 -15.42 -18.00 -8.53
N GLU A 162 -15.33 -18.90 -9.50
CA GLU A 162 -14.98 -20.30 -9.26
C GLU A 162 -13.63 -20.42 -8.52
N LEU A 163 -13.50 -21.43 -7.66
CA LEU A 163 -12.30 -21.72 -6.86
C LEU A 163 -11.88 -20.59 -5.88
N THR A 164 -12.76 -19.63 -5.62
CA THR A 164 -12.52 -18.53 -4.68
C THR A 164 -13.28 -18.77 -3.38
N ASN A 165 -12.63 -18.46 -2.24
CA ASN A 165 -13.32 -18.45 -0.97
C ASN A 165 -14.34 -17.29 -0.98
N PRO A 166 -15.65 -17.55 -0.77
CA PRO A 166 -16.67 -16.50 -0.81
C PRO A 166 -16.39 -15.33 0.14
N ARG A 167 -15.78 -15.58 1.29
CA ARG A 167 -15.46 -14.53 2.28
C ARG A 167 -14.30 -13.64 1.85
N VAL A 168 -13.32 -14.19 1.10
CA VAL A 168 -12.26 -13.38 0.50
C VAL A 168 -12.82 -12.52 -0.63
N TRP A 169 -13.80 -13.01 -1.35
CA TRP A 169 -14.54 -12.24 -2.35
C TRP A 169 -15.36 -11.12 -1.70
N GLU A 170 -16.11 -11.40 -0.62
CA GLU A 170 -16.85 -10.38 0.13
C GLU A 170 -15.91 -9.29 0.69
N LEU A 171 -14.71 -9.66 1.15
CA LEU A 171 -13.68 -8.68 1.55
C LEU A 171 -13.23 -7.80 0.38
N SER A 172 -13.13 -8.36 -0.82
CA SER A 172 -12.82 -7.60 -2.03
C SER A 172 -13.93 -6.60 -2.38
N GLU A 173 -15.18 -7.01 -2.26
CA GLU A 173 -16.34 -6.14 -2.43
C GLU A 173 -16.38 -5.01 -1.38
N ALA A 174 -16.16 -5.34 -0.11
CA ALA A 174 -16.03 -4.33 0.96
C ALA A 174 -14.93 -3.31 0.65
N ASN A 175 -13.77 -3.79 0.19
CA ASN A 175 -12.69 -2.91 -0.26
C ASN A 175 -13.10 -2.02 -1.44
N SER A 176 -13.90 -2.50 -2.38
CA SER A 176 -14.37 -1.70 -3.52
C SER A 176 -15.34 -0.60 -3.08
N HIS A 177 -16.21 -0.89 -2.10
CA HIS A 177 -17.07 0.12 -1.47
C HIS A 177 -16.26 1.19 -0.75
N PHE A 178 -15.33 0.77 0.11
CA PHE A 178 -14.41 1.71 0.77
C PHE A 178 -13.62 2.54 -0.24
N ALA A 179 -13.09 1.91 -1.29
CA ALA A 179 -12.28 2.57 -2.31
C ALA A 179 -13.02 3.74 -2.98
N THR A 180 -14.26 3.53 -3.39
CA THR A 180 -15.06 4.56 -4.06
C THR A 180 -15.47 5.68 -3.12
N GLU A 181 -15.85 5.38 -1.88
CA GLU A 181 -16.21 6.40 -0.88
C GLU A 181 -15.00 7.23 -0.46
N PHE A 182 -13.87 6.58 -0.13
CA PHE A 182 -12.65 7.27 0.27
C PHE A 182 -12.06 8.11 -0.88
N TYR A 183 -12.10 7.57 -2.11
CA TYR A 183 -11.68 8.31 -3.30
C TYR A 183 -12.47 9.61 -3.48
N LYS A 184 -13.79 9.58 -3.30
CA LYS A 184 -14.63 10.79 -3.39
C LYS A 184 -14.23 11.83 -2.34
N GLN A 185 -14.05 11.42 -1.09
CA GLN A 185 -13.58 12.33 -0.03
C GLN A 185 -12.24 12.98 -0.38
N LEU A 186 -11.32 12.18 -0.94
CA LEU A 186 -10.01 12.68 -1.36
C LEU A 186 -10.13 13.61 -2.58
N ALA A 187 -10.99 13.30 -3.54
CA ALA A 187 -11.25 14.14 -4.72
C ALA A 187 -11.88 15.49 -4.35
N ASP A 188 -12.80 15.51 -3.39
CA ASP A 188 -13.44 16.73 -2.88
C ASP A 188 -12.46 17.63 -2.12
N SER A 189 -11.40 17.06 -1.54
CA SER A 189 -10.36 17.81 -0.80
C SER A 189 -9.24 18.37 -1.67
N LYS A 190 -9.13 17.99 -2.94
CA LYS A 190 -8.03 18.36 -3.86
C LYS A 190 -8.54 19.17 -5.06
N ASP A 191 -7.65 19.99 -5.63
CA ASP A 191 -7.94 20.73 -6.88
C ASP A 191 -8.13 19.75 -8.06
N ASN A 192 -9.02 20.08 -8.99
CA ASN A 192 -9.31 19.25 -10.17
C ASN A 192 -8.09 19.03 -11.10
N ASN A 193 -7.08 19.88 -11.03
CA ASN A 193 -5.82 19.71 -11.75
C ASN A 193 -4.81 18.83 -11.02
N ASP A 194 -5.03 18.51 -9.76
CA ASP A 194 -4.14 17.66 -8.99
C ASP A 194 -4.33 16.19 -9.38
N ASN A 195 -3.23 15.49 -9.53
CA ASN A 195 -3.26 14.05 -9.61
C ASN A 195 -3.63 13.47 -8.24
N ILE A 196 -4.35 12.35 -8.24
CA ILE A 196 -4.66 11.57 -7.05
C ILE A 196 -4.20 10.13 -7.30
N PHE A 197 -3.56 9.54 -6.30
CA PHE A 197 -3.20 8.13 -6.37
C PHE A 197 -3.17 7.52 -4.97
N MET A 198 -3.99 6.51 -4.74
CA MET A 198 -4.07 5.84 -3.44
C MET A 198 -4.28 4.35 -3.59
N SER A 199 -3.96 3.59 -2.54
CA SER A 199 -4.26 2.18 -2.45
C SER A 199 -5.30 1.91 -1.36
N PRO A 200 -6.56 1.72 -1.72
CA PRO A 200 -7.61 1.44 -0.74
C PRO A 200 -7.36 0.12 -0.01
N LEU A 201 -6.87 -0.89 -0.71
CA LEU A 201 -6.54 -2.18 -0.12
C LEU A 201 -5.43 -2.09 0.94
N SER A 202 -4.39 -1.31 0.65
CA SER A 202 -3.28 -1.14 1.58
C SER A 202 -3.72 -0.35 2.82
N ILE A 203 -4.54 0.69 2.66
CA ILE A 203 -5.16 1.45 3.75
C ILE A 203 -6.05 0.51 4.59
N SER A 204 -6.98 -0.23 3.96
CA SER A 204 -7.84 -1.20 4.66
C SER A 204 -7.04 -2.23 5.44
N THR A 205 -5.94 -2.76 4.87
CA THR A 205 -5.05 -3.71 5.55
C THR A 205 -4.40 -3.09 6.80
N ALA A 206 -3.94 -1.85 6.71
CA ALA A 206 -3.31 -1.14 7.82
C ALA A 206 -4.31 -0.88 8.96
N PHE A 207 -5.53 -0.48 8.65
CA PHE A 207 -6.57 -0.27 9.66
C PHE A 207 -7.18 -1.57 10.19
N ALA A 208 -7.13 -2.66 9.44
CA ALA A 208 -7.46 -3.99 9.95
C ALA A 208 -6.47 -4.44 11.06
N MET A 209 -5.19 -4.05 11.01
CA MET A 209 -4.27 -4.26 12.14
C MET A 209 -4.73 -3.49 13.38
N THR A 210 -5.20 -2.26 13.24
CA THR A 210 -5.73 -1.46 14.36
C THR A 210 -7.01 -2.06 14.92
N LYS A 211 -7.91 -2.56 14.03
CA LYS A 211 -9.14 -3.25 14.41
C LYS A 211 -8.89 -4.44 15.34
N LEU A 212 -7.79 -5.17 15.16
CA LEU A 212 -7.45 -6.34 15.97
C LEU A 212 -7.40 -6.02 17.48
N GLY A 213 -7.03 -4.76 17.83
CA GLY A 213 -6.96 -4.32 19.23
C GLY A 213 -8.07 -3.35 19.64
N ALA A 214 -9.02 -3.05 18.75
CA ALA A 214 -10.07 -2.06 18.98
C ALA A 214 -11.29 -2.65 19.70
N CYS A 215 -11.96 -1.81 20.52
CA CYS A 215 -13.18 -2.14 21.23
C CYS A 215 -14.24 -1.04 21.08
N ASN A 216 -15.45 -1.36 21.54
CA ASN A 216 -16.58 -0.44 21.67
C ASN A 216 -16.87 0.36 20.37
N ASN A 217 -17.08 1.67 20.48
CA ASN A 217 -17.44 2.52 19.35
C ASN A 217 -16.29 2.66 18.34
N THR A 218 -15.05 2.65 18.79
CA THR A 218 -13.87 2.62 17.91
C THR A 218 -13.88 1.40 16.97
N LEU A 219 -14.17 0.23 17.51
CA LEU A 219 -14.34 -1.00 16.71
C LEU A 219 -15.52 -0.88 15.74
N LYS A 220 -16.66 -0.35 16.23
CA LYS A 220 -17.86 -0.15 15.40
C LYS A 220 -17.55 0.76 14.20
N GLN A 221 -16.94 1.93 14.44
CA GLN A 221 -16.59 2.89 13.38
C GLN A 221 -15.60 2.27 12.36
N LEU A 222 -14.61 1.49 12.82
CA LEU A 222 -13.70 0.76 11.93
C LEU A 222 -14.46 -0.25 11.05
N MET A 223 -15.41 -0.98 11.61
CA MET A 223 -16.22 -1.94 10.84
C MET A 223 -17.06 -1.24 9.77
N GLU A 224 -17.72 -0.15 10.11
CA GLU A 224 -18.63 0.59 9.24
C GLU A 224 -17.88 1.35 8.12
N VAL A 225 -16.80 2.08 8.47
CA VAL A 225 -16.05 2.90 7.51
C VAL A 225 -15.33 2.02 6.47
N PHE A 226 -14.72 0.91 6.90
CA PHE A 226 -14.05 -0.01 5.97
C PHE A 226 -15.00 -1.08 5.38
N LYS A 227 -16.31 -0.98 5.65
CA LYS A 227 -17.35 -1.91 5.15
C LYS A 227 -17.13 -3.36 5.57
N PHE A 228 -16.36 -3.59 6.63
CA PHE A 228 -16.15 -4.94 7.16
C PHE A 228 -17.41 -5.55 7.73
N ASP A 229 -18.38 -4.73 8.13
CA ASP A 229 -19.72 -5.11 8.58
C ASP A 229 -20.59 -5.72 7.45
N THR A 230 -20.19 -5.61 6.20
CA THR A 230 -20.89 -6.23 5.06
C THR A 230 -20.48 -7.69 4.83
N ILE A 231 -19.39 -8.14 5.47
CA ILE A 231 -18.86 -9.50 5.31
C ILE A 231 -19.65 -10.47 6.16
N SER A 232 -20.25 -11.50 5.54
CA SER A 232 -21.06 -12.49 6.22
C SER A 232 -20.19 -13.51 6.95
N GLU A 233 -19.87 -13.26 8.20
CA GLU A 233 -19.09 -14.15 9.05
C GLU A 233 -19.76 -14.36 10.42
N LYS A 234 -19.37 -15.43 11.12
CA LYS A 234 -19.90 -15.72 12.46
C LYS A 234 -19.32 -14.79 13.52
N THR A 235 -18.07 -14.38 13.33
CA THR A 235 -17.30 -13.55 14.26
C THR A 235 -16.36 -12.64 13.46
N SER A 236 -16.31 -11.36 13.83
CA SER A 236 -15.52 -10.33 13.11
C SER A 236 -13.99 -10.52 13.16
N ASP A 237 -13.52 -11.47 13.96
CA ASP A 237 -12.10 -11.86 14.02
C ASP A 237 -11.65 -12.65 12.77
N GLN A 238 -12.57 -13.29 12.06
CA GLN A 238 -12.26 -14.03 10.83
C GLN A 238 -11.78 -13.12 9.68
N ILE A 239 -12.15 -11.84 9.69
CA ILE A 239 -11.66 -10.85 8.72
C ILE A 239 -10.13 -10.85 8.62
N HIS A 240 -9.43 -10.98 9.74
CA HIS A 240 -7.97 -11.03 9.77
C HIS A 240 -7.41 -12.21 8.97
N PHE A 241 -8.07 -13.37 9.06
CA PHE A 241 -7.72 -14.52 8.26
C PHE A 241 -7.99 -14.29 6.75
N PHE A 242 -9.07 -13.62 6.40
CA PHE A 242 -9.39 -13.31 5.00
C PHE A 242 -8.38 -12.32 4.41
N PHE A 243 -7.94 -11.33 5.18
CA PHE A 243 -6.82 -10.46 4.78
C PHE A 243 -5.54 -11.26 4.54
N ALA A 244 -5.19 -12.19 5.42
CA ALA A 244 -4.03 -13.04 5.22
C ALA A 244 -4.12 -13.83 3.90
N LYS A 245 -5.29 -14.41 3.59
CA LYS A 245 -5.53 -15.14 2.33
C LYS A 245 -5.45 -14.24 1.10
N LEU A 246 -6.04 -13.04 1.17
CA LEU A 246 -5.97 -12.06 0.10
C LEU A 246 -4.52 -11.59 -0.13
N ASN A 247 -3.79 -11.31 0.94
CA ASN A 247 -2.38 -10.94 0.87
C ASN A 247 -1.52 -12.07 0.26
N CYS A 248 -1.76 -13.33 0.65
CA CYS A 248 -1.09 -14.47 0.03
C CYS A 248 -1.33 -14.53 -1.48
N ARG A 249 -2.56 -14.30 -1.92
CA ARG A 249 -2.92 -14.29 -3.33
C ARG A 249 -2.19 -13.19 -4.09
N LEU A 250 -2.08 -12.00 -3.51
CA LEU A 250 -1.50 -10.82 -4.16
C LEU A 250 0.04 -10.80 -4.10
N TYR A 251 0.63 -11.16 -2.94
CA TYR A 251 2.07 -10.94 -2.70
C TYR A 251 2.94 -12.18 -2.87
N ARG A 252 2.38 -13.40 -2.83
CA ARG A 252 3.17 -14.66 -2.78
C ARG A 252 3.04 -15.58 -3.99
N LYS A 253 2.60 -15.10 -5.15
CA LYS A 253 2.59 -15.92 -6.36
C LYS A 253 4.00 -16.29 -6.82
N ALA A 254 4.21 -17.59 -7.13
CA ALA A 254 5.52 -18.16 -7.46
C ALA A 254 6.11 -17.68 -8.80
N ASN A 255 5.28 -17.29 -9.77
CA ASN A 255 5.71 -16.77 -11.08
C ASN A 255 5.38 -15.29 -11.21
N LYS A 256 6.19 -14.44 -10.60
CA LYS A 256 5.98 -13.00 -10.59
C LYS A 256 6.40 -12.37 -11.90
N SER A 257 5.44 -12.08 -12.74
CA SER A 257 5.59 -11.14 -13.85
C SER A 257 5.25 -9.70 -13.45
N SER A 258 4.66 -9.54 -12.27
CA SER A 258 4.38 -8.27 -11.60
C SER A 258 4.74 -8.40 -10.12
N GLU A 259 5.22 -7.32 -9.54
CA GLU A 259 5.59 -7.24 -8.13
C GLU A 259 4.76 -6.14 -7.45
N LEU A 260 4.15 -6.53 -6.34
CA LEU A 260 3.45 -5.62 -5.45
C LEU A 260 4.25 -5.55 -4.15
N VAL A 261 4.73 -4.37 -3.79
CA VAL A 261 5.50 -4.16 -2.57
C VAL A 261 4.76 -3.19 -1.67
N ALA A 262 4.45 -3.67 -0.46
CA ALA A 262 3.79 -2.87 0.56
C ALA A 262 4.62 -2.85 1.84
N ALA A 263 4.67 -1.70 2.50
CA ALA A 263 5.26 -1.54 3.81
C ALA A 263 4.23 -0.90 4.75
N ASN A 264 3.59 -1.74 5.56
CA ASN A 264 2.56 -1.35 6.52
C ASN A 264 3.06 -1.65 7.93
N ARG A 265 3.01 -0.68 8.83
CA ARG A 265 3.44 -0.87 10.21
C ARG A 265 2.85 0.17 11.15
N LEU A 266 2.62 -0.25 12.39
CA LEU A 266 2.38 0.65 13.52
C LEU A 266 3.68 0.97 14.25
N PHE A 267 3.86 2.24 14.60
CA PHE A 267 4.96 2.73 15.41
C PHE A 267 4.37 3.39 16.64
N GLY A 268 4.76 2.93 17.82
CA GLY A 268 4.21 3.38 19.09
C GLY A 268 5.27 4.00 20.01
N GLU A 269 4.84 4.87 20.93
CA GLU A 269 5.72 5.47 21.93
C GLU A 269 6.37 4.39 22.81
N LYS A 270 7.70 4.38 22.91
CA LYS A 270 8.48 3.33 23.58
C LYS A 270 8.24 3.21 25.09
N SER A 271 7.73 4.27 25.73
CA SER A 271 7.40 4.26 27.16
C SER A 271 6.15 3.43 27.49
N LEU A 272 5.40 3.00 26.45
CA LEU A 272 4.21 2.16 26.58
C LEU A 272 4.56 0.67 26.47
N THR A 273 3.83 -0.15 27.20
CA THR A 273 3.94 -1.62 27.11
C THR A 273 2.87 -2.17 26.16
N PHE A 274 3.31 -2.78 25.07
CA PHE A 274 2.43 -3.33 24.06
C PHE A 274 2.08 -4.80 24.33
N ASN A 275 0.86 -5.19 24.05
CA ASN A 275 0.38 -6.55 24.26
C ASN A 275 1.09 -7.53 23.31
N GLU A 276 1.80 -8.52 23.89
CA GLU A 276 2.56 -9.52 23.12
C GLU A 276 1.66 -10.35 22.20
N THR A 277 0.49 -10.77 22.67
CA THR A 277 -0.47 -11.54 21.84
C THR A 277 -0.90 -10.74 20.61
N TYR A 278 -1.17 -9.45 20.77
CA TYR A 278 -1.47 -8.57 19.64
C TYR A 278 -0.31 -8.51 18.64
N GLN A 279 0.91 -8.35 19.14
CA GLN A 279 2.10 -8.25 18.30
C GLN A 279 2.34 -9.54 17.51
N ASP A 280 2.19 -10.70 18.14
CA ASP A 280 2.39 -12.01 17.51
C ASP A 280 1.35 -12.31 16.43
N ILE A 281 0.07 -12.00 16.70
CA ILE A 281 -1.00 -12.14 15.70
C ILE A 281 -0.78 -11.18 14.53
N SER A 282 -0.42 -9.92 14.81
CA SER A 282 -0.15 -8.91 13.78
C SER A 282 1.03 -9.33 12.89
N GLU A 283 2.09 -9.90 13.47
CA GLU A 283 3.22 -10.42 12.71
C GLU A 283 2.82 -11.60 11.81
N VAL A 284 2.05 -12.54 12.33
CA VAL A 284 1.62 -13.73 11.56
C VAL A 284 0.67 -13.39 10.44
N VAL A 285 -0.33 -12.55 10.71
CA VAL A 285 -1.42 -12.23 9.77
C VAL A 285 -0.99 -11.20 8.73
N TYR A 286 -0.27 -10.16 9.18
CA TYR A 286 0.04 -8.98 8.36
C TYR A 286 1.53 -8.85 8.02
N GLY A 287 2.40 -9.68 8.62
CA GLY A 287 3.85 -9.59 8.43
C GLY A 287 4.47 -8.35 9.08
N ALA A 288 3.77 -7.72 10.01
CA ALA A 288 4.17 -6.46 10.63
C ALA A 288 3.96 -6.48 12.15
N LYS A 289 5.05 -6.38 12.89
CA LYS A 289 5.04 -6.19 14.35
C LYS A 289 5.08 -4.71 14.67
N LEU A 290 4.32 -4.26 15.67
CA LEU A 290 4.39 -2.89 16.15
C LEU A 290 5.82 -2.60 16.60
N GLN A 291 6.36 -1.43 16.21
CA GLN A 291 7.72 -1.02 16.56
C GLN A 291 7.70 0.14 17.56
N PRO A 292 8.27 -0.02 18.77
CA PRO A 292 8.43 1.07 19.71
C PRO A 292 9.48 2.08 19.22
N LEU A 293 9.18 3.39 19.36
CA LEU A 293 10.07 4.50 19.06
C LEU A 293 9.98 5.58 20.14
N ASP A 294 11.02 6.42 20.24
CA ASP A 294 11.12 7.50 21.21
C ASP A 294 10.48 8.80 20.69
N PHE A 295 9.16 8.84 20.63
CA PHE A 295 8.48 10.05 20.18
C PHE A 295 8.61 11.20 21.16
N ARG A 296 8.57 10.93 22.47
CA ARG A 296 8.65 11.95 23.51
C ARG A 296 10.03 12.56 23.64
N GLY A 297 11.08 11.74 23.60
CA GLY A 297 12.44 12.21 23.78
C GLY A 297 13.12 12.68 22.49
N ASN A 298 12.83 12.01 21.37
CA ASN A 298 13.51 12.24 20.10
C ASN A 298 12.54 12.12 18.91
N PRO A 299 11.55 13.04 18.76
CA PRO A 299 10.53 12.95 17.71
C PRO A 299 11.13 12.98 16.29
N GLU A 300 12.13 13.82 16.05
CA GLU A 300 12.74 13.93 14.72
C GLU A 300 13.56 12.67 14.35
N LEU A 301 14.31 12.09 15.29
CA LEU A 301 15.01 10.83 15.05
C LEU A 301 14.01 9.69 14.79
N SER A 302 12.90 9.67 15.50
CA SER A 302 11.83 8.70 15.29
C SER A 302 11.22 8.85 13.90
N ARG A 303 10.96 10.08 13.44
CA ARG A 303 10.49 10.39 12.07
C ARG A 303 11.47 9.86 11.01
N MET A 304 12.76 10.17 11.15
CA MET A 304 13.81 9.70 10.25
C MET A 304 13.88 8.17 10.23
N THR A 305 13.83 7.53 11.39
CA THR A 305 13.84 6.05 11.52
C THR A 305 12.67 5.42 10.77
N ILE A 306 11.49 6.01 10.81
CA ILE A 306 10.31 5.53 10.06
C ILE A 306 10.54 5.71 8.56
N ASN A 307 11.00 6.88 8.12
CA ASN A 307 11.26 7.15 6.71
C ASN A 307 12.35 6.23 6.14
N ASP A 308 13.42 5.98 6.89
CA ASP A 308 14.48 5.04 6.51
C ASP A 308 13.98 3.60 6.43
N TRP A 309 13.12 3.19 7.37
CA TRP A 309 12.50 1.87 7.33
C TRP A 309 11.65 1.70 6.07
N VAL A 310 10.85 2.71 5.69
CA VAL A 310 10.05 2.68 4.46
C VAL A 310 10.97 2.61 3.23
N ALA A 311 11.98 3.47 3.15
CA ALA A 311 12.92 3.48 2.04
C ALA A 311 13.60 2.12 1.86
N ASN A 312 14.05 1.49 2.96
CA ASN A 312 14.64 0.16 2.93
C ASN A 312 13.66 -0.93 2.47
N LYS A 313 12.38 -0.86 2.88
CA LYS A 313 11.34 -1.83 2.49
C LYS A 313 10.89 -1.69 1.05
N THR A 314 11.03 -0.50 0.49
CA THR A 314 10.60 -0.16 -0.87
C THR A 314 11.78 0.07 -1.83
N GLU A 315 12.96 -0.46 -1.48
CA GLU A 315 14.17 -0.39 -2.33
C GLU A 315 14.54 1.04 -2.77
N GLY A 316 14.21 2.04 -1.93
CA GLY A 316 14.44 3.45 -2.20
C GLY A 316 13.41 4.13 -3.10
N LEU A 317 12.40 3.42 -3.59
CA LEU A 317 11.36 3.99 -4.45
C LEU A 317 10.40 4.91 -3.70
N ILE A 318 10.13 4.61 -2.43
CA ILE A 318 9.30 5.45 -1.57
C ILE A 318 10.18 5.99 -0.43
N THR A 319 10.31 7.31 -0.37
CA THR A 319 11.06 8.03 0.66
C THR A 319 10.20 9.13 1.28
N ASN A 320 10.59 9.66 2.43
CA ASN A 320 9.96 10.84 3.06
C ASN A 320 8.42 10.73 3.20
N VAL A 321 7.94 9.62 3.74
CA VAL A 321 6.50 9.39 3.97
C VAL A 321 5.96 10.32 5.04
N ILE A 322 6.71 10.49 6.13
CA ILE A 322 6.35 11.40 7.20
C ILE A 322 7.05 12.74 6.97
N PRO A 323 6.29 13.82 6.75
CA PRO A 323 6.86 15.14 6.54
C PRO A 323 7.52 15.70 7.83
N GLU A 324 8.33 16.72 7.66
CA GLU A 324 8.96 17.41 8.78
C GLU A 324 7.90 17.93 9.77
N LYS A 325 8.20 17.84 11.07
CA LYS A 325 7.35 18.28 12.17
C LYS A 325 6.03 17.53 12.34
N ALA A 326 5.75 16.50 11.57
CA ALA A 326 4.54 15.71 11.73
C ALA A 326 4.58 14.78 12.97
N ILE A 327 5.77 14.43 13.44
CA ILE A 327 5.97 13.72 14.71
C ILE A 327 6.37 14.73 15.78
N THR A 328 5.71 14.70 16.92
CA THR A 328 5.95 15.56 18.08
C THR A 328 6.10 14.72 19.35
N ASP A 329 6.46 15.36 20.46
CA ASP A 329 6.51 14.76 21.79
C ASP A 329 5.13 14.29 22.33
N LEU A 330 4.05 14.76 21.72
CA LEU A 330 2.69 14.33 22.01
C LEU A 330 2.24 13.12 21.17
N THR A 331 3.05 12.68 20.23
CA THR A 331 2.73 11.53 19.37
C THR A 331 2.74 10.23 20.17
N VAL A 332 1.69 9.42 20.05
CA VAL A 332 1.50 8.17 20.78
C VAL A 332 1.58 6.95 19.87
N LEU A 333 0.84 6.97 18.78
CA LEU A 333 0.79 5.89 17.80
C LEU A 333 0.69 6.47 16.39
N VAL A 334 1.55 6.01 15.49
CA VAL A 334 1.55 6.38 14.07
C VAL A 334 1.36 5.14 13.22
N LEU A 335 0.42 5.22 12.31
CA LEU A 335 0.20 4.21 11.29
C LEU A 335 0.90 4.64 10.00
N VAL A 336 1.75 3.78 9.46
CA VAL A 336 2.43 4.02 8.18
C VAL A 336 2.01 2.95 7.19
N ASN A 337 1.55 3.43 6.05
CA ASN A 337 1.06 2.61 4.96
C ASN A 337 1.67 3.07 3.64
N THR A 338 2.48 2.24 3.02
CA THR A 338 3.09 2.56 1.73
C THR A 338 3.01 1.37 0.79
N ILE A 339 2.84 1.67 -0.48
CA ILE A 339 2.71 0.64 -1.51
C ILE A 339 3.15 1.15 -2.86
N TYR A 340 3.83 0.30 -3.62
CA TYR A 340 4.10 0.53 -5.03
C TYR A 340 3.89 -0.73 -5.86
N PHE A 341 3.69 -0.56 -7.14
CA PHE A 341 3.46 -1.63 -8.09
C PHE A 341 4.48 -1.59 -9.22
N LYS A 342 5.08 -2.77 -9.49
CA LYS A 342 5.93 -3.05 -10.65
C LYS A 342 5.26 -4.10 -11.53
N GLY A 343 5.05 -3.84 -12.80
CA GLY A 343 4.46 -4.82 -13.70
C GLY A 343 4.82 -4.55 -15.15
N LEU A 344 5.14 -5.60 -15.90
CA LEU A 344 5.37 -5.51 -17.34
C LEU A 344 4.05 -5.68 -18.07
N TRP A 345 3.80 -4.90 -19.11
CA TRP A 345 2.64 -5.09 -19.96
C TRP A 345 2.64 -6.48 -20.61
N LYS A 346 1.50 -7.10 -20.71
CA LYS A 346 1.31 -8.30 -21.55
C LYS A 346 1.63 -7.98 -23.01
N SER A 347 1.16 -6.83 -23.49
CA SER A 347 1.50 -6.24 -24.78
C SER A 347 2.19 -4.91 -24.55
N LYS A 348 3.49 -4.84 -24.79
CA LYS A 348 4.32 -3.66 -24.57
C LYS A 348 4.06 -2.61 -25.66
N PHE A 349 4.22 -1.34 -25.27
CA PHE A 349 4.29 -0.25 -26.25
C PHE A 349 5.71 -0.20 -26.86
N SER A 350 5.79 0.21 -28.15
CA SER A 350 7.09 0.46 -28.78
C SER A 350 7.53 1.90 -28.50
N PRO A 351 8.73 2.13 -27.96
CA PRO A 351 9.25 3.47 -27.75
C PRO A 351 9.30 4.32 -29.04
N GLU A 352 9.49 3.67 -30.19
CA GLU A 352 9.51 4.34 -31.49
C GLU A 352 8.16 4.96 -31.87
N ASN A 353 7.06 4.41 -31.30
CA ASN A 353 5.70 4.88 -31.53
C ASN A 353 5.26 5.93 -30.49
N THR A 354 6.07 6.19 -29.47
CA THR A 354 5.80 7.23 -28.47
C THR A 354 6.12 8.60 -29.03
N LYS A 355 5.12 9.50 -29.01
CA LYS A 355 5.25 10.86 -29.55
C LYS A 355 4.83 11.90 -28.53
N LYS A 356 5.40 13.10 -28.62
CA LYS A 356 4.91 14.25 -27.85
C LYS A 356 3.58 14.71 -28.45
N GLU A 357 2.53 14.73 -27.61
CA GLU A 357 1.20 15.20 -27.96
C GLU A 357 0.64 16.12 -26.88
N LEU A 358 -0.37 16.89 -27.21
CA LEU A 358 -1.04 17.78 -26.27
C LEU A 358 -1.98 17.00 -25.37
N PHE A 359 -1.87 17.24 -24.07
CA PHE A 359 -2.81 16.81 -23.04
C PHE A 359 -3.59 18.02 -22.55
N HIS A 360 -4.93 17.91 -22.53
CA HIS A 360 -5.86 18.97 -22.13
C HIS A 360 -6.19 18.79 -20.64
N LYS A 361 -5.72 19.70 -19.80
CA LYS A 361 -5.96 19.67 -18.34
C LYS A 361 -7.38 20.13 -17.99
N ALA A 362 -7.80 19.87 -16.76
CA ALA A 362 -9.14 20.25 -16.27
C ALA A 362 -9.37 21.78 -16.29
N ASP A 363 -8.32 22.60 -16.09
CA ASP A 363 -8.37 24.06 -16.15
C ASP A 363 -8.38 24.64 -17.57
N GLY A 364 -8.51 23.81 -18.58
CA GLY A 364 -8.48 24.22 -20.00
C GLY A 364 -7.08 24.49 -20.57
N LYS A 365 -6.04 24.47 -19.73
CA LYS A 365 -4.65 24.58 -20.20
C LYS A 365 -4.19 23.28 -20.83
N GLN A 366 -3.12 23.38 -21.62
CA GLN A 366 -2.51 22.25 -22.28
C GLN A 366 -1.09 22.05 -21.80
N CYS A 367 -0.65 20.79 -21.74
CA CYS A 367 0.76 20.46 -21.57
C CYS A 367 1.19 19.40 -22.60
N SER A 368 2.48 19.24 -22.79
CA SER A 368 3.04 18.28 -23.75
C SER A 368 3.44 17.00 -23.02
N ALA A 369 2.70 15.91 -23.27
CA ALA A 369 2.94 14.58 -22.73
C ALA A 369 3.55 13.66 -23.78
N PHE A 370 4.34 12.67 -23.35
CA PHE A 370 4.78 11.57 -24.19
C PHE A 370 3.64 10.55 -24.29
N MET A 371 2.99 10.50 -25.45
CA MET A 371 1.86 9.62 -25.72
C MET A 371 2.35 8.32 -26.34
N MET A 372 2.25 7.23 -25.61
CA MET A 372 2.56 5.87 -26.04
C MET A 372 1.46 5.37 -26.96
N TYR A 373 1.81 4.62 -28.00
CA TYR A 373 0.89 4.11 -28.99
C TYR A 373 1.09 2.64 -29.29
N GLN A 374 -0.03 1.90 -29.36
CA GLN A 374 -0.07 0.54 -29.92
C GLN A 374 -1.43 0.20 -30.50
N GLU A 375 -1.46 -0.79 -31.40
CA GLU A 375 -2.67 -1.40 -31.91
C GLU A 375 -2.71 -2.87 -31.48
N ASN A 376 -3.76 -3.25 -30.78
CA ASN A 376 -3.96 -4.63 -30.36
C ASN A 376 -5.43 -4.86 -29.95
N LYS A 377 -5.77 -6.12 -29.66
CA LYS A 377 -7.03 -6.47 -29.03
C LYS A 377 -6.93 -6.25 -27.53
N PHE A 378 -7.87 -5.45 -27.00
CA PHE A 378 -8.03 -5.15 -25.60
C PHE A 378 -9.47 -5.29 -25.18
N ARG A 379 -9.73 -5.48 -23.91
CA ARG A 379 -11.08 -5.37 -23.37
C ARG A 379 -11.44 -3.89 -23.26
N TYR A 380 -12.53 -3.53 -23.91
CA TYR A 380 -12.98 -2.15 -24.06
C TYR A 380 -14.50 -2.07 -24.00
N SER A 381 -15.02 -0.99 -23.44
CA SER A 381 -16.43 -0.64 -23.50
C SER A 381 -16.61 0.84 -23.75
N HIS A 382 -17.61 1.16 -24.54
CA HIS A 382 -18.12 2.52 -24.73
C HIS A 382 -19.45 2.63 -24.00
N VAL A 383 -19.41 3.04 -22.73
CA VAL A 383 -20.60 3.19 -21.90
C VAL A 383 -21.43 4.39 -22.37
N ARG A 384 -22.66 4.10 -22.74
CA ARG A 384 -23.66 5.10 -23.16
C ARG A 384 -24.55 5.46 -21.96
N GLY A 385 -25.36 6.52 -22.07
CA GLY A 385 -26.28 6.95 -21.01
C GLY A 385 -25.76 8.15 -20.23
N SER A 386 -25.96 8.18 -18.92
CA SER A 386 -25.59 9.32 -18.05
C SER A 386 -24.07 9.49 -17.90
N SER A 387 -23.35 8.38 -17.77
CA SER A 387 -21.90 8.38 -17.52
C SER A 387 -21.07 8.80 -18.72
N GLN A 388 -21.39 8.28 -19.92
CA GLN A 388 -20.71 8.59 -21.18
C GLN A 388 -19.18 8.51 -21.08
N VAL A 389 -18.68 7.34 -20.69
CA VAL A 389 -17.25 7.06 -20.53
C VAL A 389 -16.80 5.98 -21.51
N GLU A 390 -15.52 5.99 -21.80
CA GLU A 390 -14.81 4.89 -22.45
C GLU A 390 -13.99 4.17 -21.38
N VAL A 391 -14.08 2.86 -21.32
CA VAL A 391 -13.37 2.02 -20.36
C VAL A 391 -12.44 1.10 -21.12
N LEU A 392 -11.15 1.15 -20.80
CA LEU A 392 -10.10 0.34 -21.40
C LEU A 392 -9.40 -0.48 -20.33
N GLU A 393 -9.23 -1.77 -20.56
CA GLU A 393 -8.45 -2.65 -19.71
C GLU A 393 -7.15 -3.10 -20.39
N LEU A 394 -6.03 -2.78 -19.76
CA LEU A 394 -4.67 -3.15 -20.17
C LEU A 394 -4.12 -4.23 -19.23
N PRO A 395 -3.95 -5.49 -19.69
CA PRO A 395 -3.43 -6.55 -18.85
C PRO A 395 -1.91 -6.43 -18.68
N TYR A 396 -1.46 -6.67 -17.45
CA TYR A 396 -0.06 -6.96 -17.18
C TYR A 396 0.28 -8.42 -17.51
N LYS A 397 1.56 -8.72 -17.67
CA LYS A 397 2.03 -10.07 -17.96
C LYS A 397 1.59 -11.03 -16.84
N GLY A 398 0.93 -12.11 -17.22
CA GLY A 398 0.36 -13.10 -16.30
C GLY A 398 -1.16 -13.00 -16.13
N ASP A 399 -1.79 -11.96 -16.66
CA ASP A 399 -3.27 -11.74 -16.70
C ASP A 399 -3.97 -11.63 -15.33
N ASP A 400 -3.24 -11.73 -14.23
CA ASP A 400 -3.81 -11.65 -12.87
C ASP A 400 -4.11 -10.21 -12.44
N ILE A 401 -3.30 -9.27 -12.91
CA ILE A 401 -3.43 -7.84 -12.60
C ILE A 401 -3.66 -7.08 -13.89
N THR A 402 -4.56 -6.12 -13.84
CA THR A 402 -4.91 -5.27 -14.99
C THR A 402 -4.94 -3.81 -14.56
N MET A 403 -4.59 -2.91 -15.50
CA MET A 403 -4.85 -1.49 -15.39
C MET A 403 -6.13 -1.17 -16.14
N VAL A 404 -7.05 -0.47 -15.50
CA VAL A 404 -8.28 0.02 -16.11
C VAL A 404 -8.21 1.54 -16.20
N LEU A 405 -8.46 2.06 -17.38
CA LEU A 405 -8.56 3.51 -17.64
C LEU A 405 -10.02 3.85 -17.94
N ILE A 406 -10.56 4.85 -17.24
CA ILE A 406 -11.91 5.34 -17.43
C ILE A 406 -11.82 6.78 -17.91
N LEU A 407 -12.17 7.00 -19.16
CA LEU A 407 -11.98 8.24 -19.87
C LEU A 407 -13.35 8.88 -20.18
N PRO A 408 -13.70 10.03 -19.59
CA PRO A 408 -14.91 10.76 -19.96
C PRO A 408 -14.87 11.20 -21.40
N LYS A 409 -16.04 11.38 -22.04
CA LYS A 409 -16.11 12.03 -23.36
C LYS A 409 -15.56 13.47 -23.31
N PRO A 410 -15.11 14.03 -24.46
CA PRO A 410 -14.50 15.37 -24.50
C PRO A 410 -15.38 16.50 -23.96
N ASP A 411 -16.69 16.35 -24.02
CA ASP A 411 -17.69 17.31 -23.55
C ASP A 411 -18.09 17.13 -22.07
N LYS A 412 -17.52 16.12 -21.40
CA LYS A 412 -17.81 15.84 -19.97
C LYS A 412 -16.60 16.04 -19.09
N PRO A 413 -16.71 16.83 -18.02
CA PRO A 413 -15.65 16.95 -17.03
C PRO A 413 -15.54 15.65 -16.23
N LEU A 414 -14.31 15.29 -15.85
CA LEU A 414 -14.03 14.11 -15.03
C LEU A 414 -14.73 14.19 -13.66
N GLU A 415 -14.77 15.37 -13.04
CA GLU A 415 -15.45 15.65 -11.77
C GLU A 415 -16.91 15.13 -11.74
N LYS A 416 -17.63 15.21 -12.85
CA LYS A 416 -18.99 14.67 -12.92
C LYS A 416 -18.98 13.14 -12.84
N VAL A 417 -18.04 12.49 -13.51
CA VAL A 417 -17.87 11.02 -13.45
C VAL A 417 -17.48 10.58 -12.05
N GLU A 418 -16.58 11.31 -11.38
CA GLU A 418 -16.16 11.05 -10.00
C GLU A 418 -17.33 11.16 -9.02
N ARG A 419 -18.16 12.20 -9.17
CA ARG A 419 -19.33 12.41 -8.30
C ARG A 419 -20.37 11.30 -8.45
N ASP A 420 -20.62 10.87 -9.68
CA ASP A 420 -21.63 9.85 -10.00
C ASP A 420 -21.12 8.42 -9.72
N LEU A 421 -19.79 8.22 -9.53
CA LEU A 421 -19.17 6.91 -9.36
C LEU A 421 -19.69 6.21 -8.09
N THR A 422 -20.15 4.98 -8.25
CA THR A 422 -20.48 4.05 -7.16
C THR A 422 -19.85 2.69 -7.41
N PRO A 423 -19.73 1.81 -6.39
CA PRO A 423 -19.24 0.45 -6.59
C PRO A 423 -20.03 -0.32 -7.64
N ASP A 424 -21.35 -0.14 -7.68
CA ASP A 424 -22.22 -0.85 -8.64
C ASP A 424 -22.02 -0.32 -10.07
N ILE A 425 -21.93 1.00 -10.23
CA ILE A 425 -21.61 1.63 -11.53
C ILE A 425 -20.25 1.16 -12.03
N LEU A 426 -19.23 1.13 -11.15
CA LEU A 426 -17.91 0.65 -11.52
C LEU A 426 -17.95 -0.82 -11.94
N ARG A 427 -18.70 -1.66 -11.21
CA ARG A 427 -18.89 -3.07 -11.55
C ARG A 427 -19.55 -3.22 -12.93
N GLU A 428 -20.65 -2.51 -13.18
CA GLU A 428 -21.34 -2.50 -14.48
C GLU A 428 -20.39 -2.16 -15.63
N TRP A 429 -19.53 -1.14 -15.44
CA TRP A 429 -18.55 -0.77 -16.47
C TRP A 429 -17.52 -1.87 -16.71
N LEU A 430 -17.04 -2.54 -15.66
CA LEU A 430 -16.04 -3.61 -15.76
C LEU A 430 -16.63 -4.90 -16.37
N GLU A 431 -17.90 -5.18 -16.12
CA GLU A 431 -18.63 -6.32 -16.70
C GLU A 431 -18.98 -6.09 -18.18
N SER A 432 -19.16 -4.83 -18.60
CA SER A 432 -19.46 -4.46 -19.99
C SER A 432 -18.26 -4.53 -20.94
N LEU A 433 -17.05 -4.86 -20.44
CA LEU A 433 -15.84 -4.90 -21.25
C LEU A 433 -15.82 -6.09 -22.22
N GLU A 434 -15.65 -5.82 -23.53
CA GLU A 434 -15.56 -6.80 -24.59
C GLU A 434 -14.24 -6.71 -25.36
N GLU A 435 -13.77 -7.84 -25.89
CA GLU A 435 -12.53 -7.87 -26.69
C GLU A 435 -12.70 -7.10 -27.99
N THR A 436 -11.98 -6.00 -28.15
CA THR A 436 -12.09 -5.07 -29.27
C THR A 436 -10.71 -4.74 -29.84
N LEU A 437 -10.58 -4.68 -31.17
CA LEU A 437 -9.36 -4.18 -31.83
C LEU A 437 -9.31 -2.67 -31.72
N LEU A 438 -8.29 -2.16 -31.01
CA LEU A 438 -8.15 -0.75 -30.65
C LEU A 438 -6.81 -0.17 -31.10
N ALA A 439 -6.85 1.10 -31.50
CA ALA A 439 -5.70 2.00 -31.50
C ALA A 439 -5.66 2.72 -30.14
N VAL A 440 -4.68 2.41 -29.30
CA VAL A 440 -4.58 2.90 -27.94
C VAL A 440 -3.49 3.97 -27.84
N HIS A 441 -3.86 5.14 -27.31
CA HIS A 441 -2.96 6.23 -26.95
C HIS A 441 -3.06 6.51 -25.47
N VAL A 442 -1.99 6.26 -24.71
CA VAL A 442 -1.92 6.48 -23.26
C VAL A 442 -0.67 7.29 -22.93
N PRO A 443 -0.76 8.34 -22.11
CA PRO A 443 0.42 9.10 -21.74
C PRO A 443 1.37 8.25 -20.90
N ARG A 444 2.69 8.44 -21.08
CA ARG A 444 3.68 8.05 -20.08
C ARG A 444 3.59 9.03 -18.93
N PHE A 445 3.52 8.52 -17.70
CA PHE A 445 3.41 9.35 -16.51
C PHE A 445 4.05 8.68 -15.30
N ARG A 446 4.44 9.52 -14.35
CA ARG A 446 4.83 9.14 -12.99
C ARG A 446 3.94 9.88 -12.03
N ILE A 447 3.42 9.16 -11.04
CA ILE A 447 2.58 9.73 -10.00
C ILE A 447 3.04 9.24 -8.64
N GLU A 448 3.17 10.16 -7.72
CA GLU A 448 3.48 9.93 -6.33
C GLU A 448 2.53 10.79 -5.50
N ASP A 449 1.77 10.16 -4.61
CA ASP A 449 0.85 10.87 -3.74
C ASP A 449 1.12 10.49 -2.28
N ASN A 450 1.24 11.50 -1.42
CA ASN A 450 1.56 11.35 -0.01
C ASN A 450 0.67 12.27 0.83
N PHE A 451 -0.11 11.69 1.71
CA PHE A 451 -1.04 12.43 2.56
C PHE A 451 -1.36 11.71 3.87
N SER A 452 -1.81 12.47 4.88
CA SER A 452 -2.49 11.90 6.04
C SER A 452 -3.90 11.47 5.63
N VAL A 453 -4.30 10.28 6.03
CA VAL A 453 -5.66 9.76 5.78
C VAL A 453 -6.63 10.13 6.89
N LYS A 454 -6.12 10.72 7.99
CA LYS A 454 -6.88 11.02 9.22
C LYS A 454 -8.13 11.84 8.94
N ASP A 455 -7.96 13.03 8.34
CA ASP A 455 -9.08 13.96 8.15
C ASP A 455 -10.16 13.39 7.24
N ASN A 456 -9.77 12.68 6.17
CA ASN A 456 -10.71 12.03 5.27
C ASN A 456 -11.48 10.89 5.97
N LEU A 457 -10.82 10.08 6.79
CA LEU A 457 -11.46 9.01 7.54
C LEU A 457 -12.38 9.55 8.63
N GLN A 458 -12.03 10.67 9.28
CA GLN A 458 -12.90 11.34 10.25
C GLN A 458 -14.18 11.87 9.56
N GLN A 459 -14.07 12.46 8.37
CA GLN A 459 -15.22 12.88 7.57
C GLN A 459 -16.12 11.70 7.16
N MET A 460 -15.56 10.49 7.05
CA MET A 460 -16.32 9.25 6.80
C MET A 460 -16.91 8.64 8.08
N GLY A 461 -16.63 9.21 9.27
CA GLY A 461 -17.18 8.76 10.55
C GLY A 461 -16.23 7.96 11.44
N LEU A 462 -14.95 7.87 11.12
CA LEU A 462 -13.93 7.26 11.99
C LEU A 462 -13.31 8.32 12.91
N ASP A 463 -14.08 8.83 13.86
CA ASP A 463 -13.64 9.90 14.77
C ASP A 463 -12.88 9.39 15.98
N ASP A 464 -13.47 8.40 16.68
CA ASP A 464 -13.04 7.99 18.03
C ASP A 464 -11.60 7.52 18.06
N LEU A 465 -11.15 6.87 17.00
CA LEU A 465 -9.79 6.33 16.88
C LEU A 465 -8.69 7.39 17.06
N PHE A 466 -8.98 8.64 16.65
CA PHE A 466 -8.04 9.75 16.62
C PHE A 466 -8.17 10.72 17.81
N ILE A 467 -9.08 10.44 18.74
CA ILE A 467 -9.38 11.31 19.89
C ILE A 467 -8.98 10.58 21.18
N PRO A 468 -8.06 11.15 22.00
CA PRO A 468 -7.49 10.48 23.17
C PRO A 468 -8.53 9.85 24.10
N GLU A 469 -9.53 10.61 24.52
CA GLU A 469 -10.52 10.19 25.51
C GLU A 469 -11.52 9.18 24.95
N ARG A 470 -11.71 9.16 23.62
CA ARG A 470 -12.70 8.32 22.93
C ARG A 470 -12.14 7.05 22.36
N ALA A 471 -10.87 7.04 21.99
CA ALA A 471 -10.21 5.87 21.44
C ALA A 471 -10.21 4.69 22.42
N LYS A 472 -10.60 3.53 21.95
CA LYS A 472 -10.64 2.29 22.74
C LYS A 472 -9.86 1.19 22.04
N LEU A 473 -8.57 1.10 22.39
CA LEU A 473 -7.58 0.18 21.81
C LEU A 473 -6.93 -0.72 22.88
N PRO A 474 -7.72 -1.32 23.82
CA PRO A 474 -7.16 -2.08 24.94
C PRO A 474 -6.46 -3.36 24.50
N GLY A 475 -6.70 -3.85 23.29
CA GLY A 475 -6.00 -5.02 22.76
C GLY A 475 -4.58 -4.73 22.30
N ILE A 476 -4.19 -3.46 22.09
CA ILE A 476 -2.86 -3.08 21.62
C ILE A 476 -1.90 -2.83 22.78
N ILE A 477 -2.37 -2.18 23.86
CA ILE A 477 -1.56 -1.82 25.03
C ILE A 477 -1.98 -2.59 26.26
N ALA A 478 -1.06 -2.70 27.23
CA ALA A 478 -1.37 -3.25 28.55
C ALA A 478 -2.32 -2.30 29.33
N GLU A 479 -3.11 -2.88 30.25
CA GLU A 479 -4.06 -2.12 31.07
C GLU A 479 -3.38 -1.03 31.92
N GLY A 480 -4.08 0.09 32.14
CA GLY A 480 -3.65 1.15 33.06
C GLY A 480 -2.63 2.15 32.50
N GLN A 481 -2.36 2.16 31.19
CA GLN A 481 -1.34 3.03 30.58
C GLN A 481 -1.85 4.39 30.07
N GLY A 482 -3.04 4.82 30.46
CA GLY A 482 -3.60 6.11 30.07
C GLY A 482 -4.25 6.12 28.69
N ASP A 483 -4.43 7.30 28.13
CA ASP A 483 -5.10 7.49 26.83
C ASP A 483 -4.17 7.03 25.70
N PHE A 484 -4.68 6.07 24.91
CA PHE A 484 -3.96 5.50 23.77
C PHE A 484 -4.82 5.62 22.52
N PHE A 485 -4.32 6.33 21.53
CA PHE A 485 -5.04 6.68 20.31
C PHE A 485 -4.08 6.76 19.12
N VAL A 486 -4.61 6.74 17.90
CA VAL A 486 -3.83 6.98 16.69
C VAL A 486 -3.64 8.47 16.51
N SER A 487 -2.42 8.95 16.69
CA SER A 487 -2.08 10.37 16.52
C SER A 487 -2.22 10.80 15.06
N ASP A 488 -1.69 9.99 14.15
CA ASP A 488 -1.82 10.21 12.71
C ASP A 488 -1.64 8.90 11.92
N ALA A 489 -2.06 8.92 10.66
CA ALA A 489 -1.93 7.80 9.74
C ALA A 489 -1.52 8.30 8.34
N PHE A 490 -0.34 7.92 7.89
CA PHE A 490 0.25 8.37 6.64
C PHE A 490 0.13 7.31 5.56
N HIS A 491 -0.32 7.73 4.39
CA HIS A 491 -0.38 6.91 3.18
C HIS A 491 0.51 7.50 2.09
N LYS A 492 1.30 6.64 1.45
CA LYS A 492 2.06 7.02 0.26
C LYS A 492 2.01 5.92 -0.77
N ALA A 493 1.59 6.29 -1.98
CA ALA A 493 1.50 5.40 -3.13
C ALA A 493 2.32 5.94 -4.30
N PHE A 494 2.91 5.05 -5.06
CA PHE A 494 3.75 5.36 -6.21
C PHE A 494 3.39 4.48 -7.39
N LEU A 495 3.33 5.08 -8.57
CA LEU A 495 3.15 4.40 -9.85
C LEU A 495 3.93 5.12 -10.94
N GLU A 496 4.71 4.37 -11.70
CA GLU A 496 5.28 4.82 -12.96
C GLU A 496 4.72 3.98 -14.10
N VAL A 497 4.28 4.63 -15.16
CA VAL A 497 3.72 4.00 -16.37
C VAL A 497 4.56 4.42 -17.57
N ASN A 498 5.16 3.43 -18.23
CA ASN A 498 5.99 3.61 -19.41
C ASN A 498 5.72 2.49 -20.45
N GLU A 499 6.50 2.44 -21.50
CA GLU A 499 6.33 1.53 -22.63
C GLU A 499 6.48 0.05 -22.26
N GLU A 500 7.29 -0.26 -21.24
CA GLU A 500 7.54 -1.61 -20.74
C GLU A 500 6.43 -2.09 -19.80
N GLY A 501 5.83 -1.16 -19.05
CA GLY A 501 4.87 -1.45 -17.99
C GLY A 501 4.88 -0.39 -16.90
N SER A 502 4.84 -0.83 -15.66
CA SER A 502 4.93 0.02 -14.47
C SER A 502 6.35 0.08 -13.88
N GLU A 503 7.35 -0.42 -14.60
CA GLU A 503 8.78 -0.24 -14.31
C GLU A 503 9.61 -0.54 -15.55
N ALA A 504 10.72 0.20 -15.74
CA ALA A 504 11.62 0.03 -16.86
C ALA A 504 12.51 -1.22 -16.69
N ALA A 505 12.26 -2.24 -17.50
CA ALA A 505 13.19 -3.35 -17.70
C ALA A 505 13.63 -3.33 -19.16
N ALA A 506 14.93 -3.21 -19.42
CA ALA A 506 15.48 -3.23 -20.77
C ALA A 506 15.20 -4.58 -21.44
N SER A 507 14.29 -4.63 -22.41
CA SER A 507 14.05 -5.81 -23.23
C SER A 507 13.77 -5.45 -24.67
N THR A 508 14.25 -6.29 -25.57
CA THR A 508 14.20 -6.14 -27.02
C THR A 508 12.76 -6.36 -27.53
N ALA A 509 12.16 -5.33 -28.11
CA ALA A 509 10.83 -5.43 -28.71
C ALA A 509 10.86 -6.21 -30.03
N VAL A 510 9.99 -7.17 -30.18
CA VAL A 510 9.70 -7.82 -31.47
C VAL A 510 8.58 -7.03 -32.15
N VAL A 511 8.90 -6.27 -33.19
CA VAL A 511 7.93 -5.54 -34.00
C VAL A 511 7.26 -6.51 -34.98
N ILE A 512 6.01 -6.81 -34.76
CA ILE A 512 5.16 -7.46 -35.78
C ILE A 512 4.50 -6.35 -36.59
N SER A 513 5.13 -6.02 -37.72
CA SER A 513 4.59 -5.07 -38.70
C SER A 513 3.61 -5.78 -39.64
N GLY A 514 2.34 -5.84 -39.27
CA GLY A 514 1.26 -6.24 -40.15
C GLY A 514 0.44 -5.02 -40.63
N ARG A 515 0.73 -4.46 -41.80
CA ARG A 515 -0.12 -3.45 -42.43
C ARG A 515 -1.38 -4.11 -42.97
N SER A 516 -2.44 -4.13 -42.17
CA SER A 516 -3.80 -4.31 -42.68
C SER A 516 -4.54 -2.97 -42.59
N LEU A 517 -4.96 -2.44 -43.71
CA LEU A 517 -5.86 -1.29 -43.79
C LEU A 517 -7.27 -1.75 -43.38
N ILE A 518 -7.55 -1.71 -42.08
CA ILE A 518 -8.91 -1.93 -41.56
C ILE A 518 -9.58 -0.57 -41.48
N PHE A 519 -10.54 -0.33 -42.36
CA PHE A 519 -11.49 0.79 -42.27
C PHE A 519 -12.41 0.53 -41.05
N ASN A 520 -12.53 1.51 -40.12
CA ASN A 520 -13.28 1.52 -38.86
C ASN A 520 -12.49 1.03 -37.64
N ARG A 521 -11.37 1.68 -37.35
CA ARG A 521 -10.67 1.47 -36.05
C ARG A 521 -11.36 2.26 -34.94
N VAL A 522 -11.64 1.59 -33.84
CA VAL A 522 -11.97 2.27 -32.58
C VAL A 522 -10.66 2.81 -32.00
N THR A 523 -10.67 4.09 -31.63
CA THR A 523 -9.49 4.74 -31.03
C THR A 523 -9.80 5.14 -29.61
N PHE A 524 -8.97 4.70 -28.66
CA PHE A 524 -8.97 5.19 -27.28
C PHE A 524 -7.80 6.15 -27.12
N LYS A 525 -8.08 7.41 -26.77
CA LYS A 525 -7.04 8.45 -26.63
C LYS A 525 -7.17 9.19 -25.30
N ALA A 526 -6.32 8.82 -24.33
CA ALA A 526 -6.27 9.42 -22.99
C ALA A 526 -5.47 10.74 -23.02
N ASN A 527 -6.01 11.76 -23.70
CA ASN A 527 -5.40 13.09 -23.84
C ASN A 527 -6.10 14.17 -23.00
N ARG A 528 -6.87 13.78 -22.01
CA ARG A 528 -7.61 14.61 -21.04
C ARG A 528 -7.72 13.85 -19.72
N PRO A 529 -8.15 14.48 -18.61
CA PRO A 529 -8.23 13.82 -17.30
C PRO A 529 -9.04 12.52 -17.35
N PHE A 530 -8.50 11.49 -16.68
CA PHE A 530 -9.09 10.15 -16.61
C PHE A 530 -8.84 9.48 -15.28
N LEU A 531 -9.71 8.53 -14.91
CA LEU A 531 -9.47 7.65 -13.77
C LEU A 531 -8.57 6.50 -14.17
N VAL A 532 -7.75 6.07 -13.22
CA VAL A 532 -6.90 4.89 -13.32
C VAL A 532 -7.16 3.97 -12.15
N LEU A 533 -7.33 2.67 -12.43
CA LEU A 533 -7.39 1.63 -11.42
C LEU A 533 -6.37 0.55 -11.75
N ILE A 534 -5.76 -0.02 -10.72
CA ILE A 534 -5.04 -1.29 -10.81
C ILE A 534 -5.80 -2.30 -9.96
N ARG A 535 -6.20 -3.41 -10.58
CA ARG A 535 -7.02 -4.41 -9.90
C ARG A 535 -6.50 -5.83 -10.11
N GLU A 536 -6.81 -6.71 -9.18
CA GLU A 536 -6.71 -8.15 -9.38
C GLU A 536 -7.96 -8.59 -10.15
N ALA A 537 -7.74 -9.22 -11.30
CA ALA A 537 -8.80 -9.42 -12.29
C ALA A 537 -9.88 -10.42 -11.85
N ALA A 538 -9.51 -11.50 -11.15
CA ALA A 538 -10.46 -12.56 -10.80
C ALA A 538 -11.39 -12.20 -9.64
N LEU A 539 -10.89 -11.49 -8.62
CA LEU A 539 -11.68 -11.02 -7.47
C LEU A 539 -12.25 -9.62 -7.67
N ASN A 540 -11.82 -8.94 -8.73
CA ASN A 540 -12.09 -7.51 -8.94
C ASN A 540 -11.58 -6.62 -7.78
N THR A 541 -10.54 -7.06 -7.06
CA THR A 541 -9.99 -6.32 -5.93
C THR A 541 -9.27 -5.08 -6.41
N ILE A 542 -9.74 -3.90 -6.02
CA ILE A 542 -9.09 -2.63 -6.33
C ILE A 542 -7.83 -2.50 -5.45
N ILE A 543 -6.65 -2.60 -6.07
CA ILE A 543 -5.36 -2.45 -5.41
C ILE A 543 -4.98 -0.97 -5.36
N PHE A 544 -5.14 -0.25 -6.48
CA PHE A 544 -4.94 1.19 -6.57
C PHE A 544 -6.08 1.85 -7.30
N MET A 545 -6.33 3.10 -6.93
CA MET A 545 -7.29 3.98 -7.57
C MET A 545 -6.75 5.41 -7.58
N GLY A 546 -7.00 6.13 -8.67
CA GLY A 546 -6.58 7.51 -8.80
C GLY A 546 -7.11 8.22 -10.01
N ARG A 547 -6.71 9.47 -10.21
CA ARG A 547 -6.93 10.25 -11.43
C ARG A 547 -5.63 10.84 -11.93
N ILE A 548 -5.53 10.91 -13.24
CA ILE A 548 -4.46 11.61 -13.94
C ILE A 548 -5.05 12.86 -14.57
N SER A 549 -4.88 13.98 -13.91
CA SER A 549 -5.29 15.31 -14.39
C SER A 549 -4.15 16.05 -15.09
N ASN A 550 -2.90 15.70 -14.75
CA ASN A 550 -1.69 16.30 -15.31
C ASN A 550 -0.55 15.28 -15.41
N PRO A 551 -0.36 14.63 -16.56
CA PRO A 551 0.73 13.66 -16.77
C PRO A 551 2.08 14.32 -17.07
N CYS A 552 2.16 15.65 -17.15
CA CYS A 552 3.34 16.41 -17.53
C CYS A 552 4.16 16.89 -16.33
N VAL A 553 3.73 16.64 -15.10
CA VAL A 553 4.49 16.87 -13.89
C VAL A 553 5.41 15.66 -13.68
N ASN A 554 6.73 15.92 -13.66
CA ASN A 554 7.75 14.91 -13.40
C ASN A 554 8.00 14.79 -11.89
#